data_c569bc56cb9e78f9586fb571adb7e430
#
_entry.id   c569bc56cb9e78f9586fb571adb7e430
#
_cell.length_a   1.000
_cell.length_b   1.000
_cell.length_c   1.000
_cell.angle_alpha   90.00
_cell.angle_beta   90.00
_cell.angle_gamma   90.00
#
_symmetry.space_group_name_H-M   'P 1'
#
loop_
_entity.id
_entity.type
_entity.pdbx_description
1 polymer ?
#
loop_
_entity_poly.entity_id
_entity_poly.type
_entity_poly.pdbx_seq_one_letter_code
_entity_poly.pdbx_strand_id
1 'polypeptide(L)'
;MLAGSAPLRAAEPAVPYVGATQGATDAALIARGAYLAKAADCAGCHTAAPAGGQPGKETQPAPFAGGLGMASPFGTIYSSNITPDPDNGIGRYTYGDFARALREGIAPGGKRLYPAMPFPSFAKINDDDMHALYAYFMHGVKPVAQPAPSTRLPFPFSQRWALLFWDWALVPRGQYVSQPGRDAQWNRGAYIVQSLGHCGACHTPRGPAYEERGYDGDAHLYLTGGTNDHWFAPNLTGDPGSGLGRVPAQDIAAFLRSGHGGGLVAFGSMVQVVEDSTQYLSDDDLAAVAAYLKSLPPREPAGLYDMRSRAAQQTMQALRTGDVERPGAGIFQSYCARCHQSDGLGVVQKYPRLAGNPAVLAPQTTSLVRLLVEGGASPHTESGPPSRKMPSFADKLTSEEMAQVLTFIRNTWGNAAPPVSTRDVTSARSAIHK
;
A
#
# COMPACT_ATOMS: atom_id res chain seq x y z
N MET A 1 53.56 0.03 -2.86
CA MET A 1 52.22 0.03 -3.41
C MET A 1 51.50 1.22 -2.81
N LEU A 2 51.30 2.28 -3.63
CA LEU A 2 50.77 3.58 -3.21
C LEU A 2 49.25 3.53 -3.31
N ALA A 3 48.56 3.74 -2.18
CA ALA A 3 47.13 3.91 -2.14
C ALA A 3 46.78 5.35 -2.57
N GLY A 4 46.10 5.48 -3.70
CA GLY A 4 45.61 6.74 -4.21
C GLY A 4 44.34 7.14 -3.47
N SER A 5 44.40 8.26 -2.75
CA SER A 5 43.24 8.97 -2.18
C SER A 5 42.44 9.66 -3.27
N ALA A 6 41.14 9.29 -3.41
CA ALA A 6 40.22 10.01 -4.27
C ALA A 6 39.89 11.39 -3.67
N PRO A 7 39.79 12.44 -4.50
CA PRO A 7 39.47 13.78 -4.00
C PRO A 7 38.00 13.86 -3.55
N LEU A 8 37.79 14.43 -2.36
CA LEU A 8 36.48 14.90 -1.89
C LEU A 8 35.94 15.94 -2.85
N ARG A 9 34.81 15.63 -3.49
CA ARG A 9 34.08 16.59 -4.33
C ARG A 9 33.49 17.68 -3.44
N ALA A 10 33.90 18.91 -3.66
CA ALA A 10 33.36 20.08 -2.98
C ALA A 10 31.85 20.19 -3.26
N ALA A 11 31.07 20.49 -2.21
CA ALA A 11 29.66 20.78 -2.34
C ALA A 11 29.45 22.03 -3.20
N GLU A 12 28.61 21.94 -4.21
CA GLU A 12 28.17 23.10 -4.98
C GLU A 12 27.43 24.09 -4.06
N PRO A 13 27.63 25.40 -4.22
CA PRO A 13 26.96 26.39 -3.40
C PRO A 13 25.45 26.38 -3.68
N ALA A 14 24.66 26.32 -2.61
CA ALA A 14 23.22 26.48 -2.66
C ALA A 14 22.84 27.79 -3.37
N VAL A 15 22.02 27.70 -4.43
CA VAL A 15 21.47 28.88 -5.13
C VAL A 15 20.57 29.63 -4.13
N PRO A 16 20.79 30.92 -3.88
CA PRO A 16 19.97 31.67 -2.95
C PRO A 16 18.56 31.86 -3.55
N TYR A 17 17.55 31.51 -2.75
CA TYR A 17 16.14 31.73 -3.02
C TYR A 17 15.86 33.23 -3.18
N VAL A 18 15.49 33.69 -4.36
CA VAL A 18 15.14 35.09 -4.65
C VAL A 18 13.70 35.33 -4.21
N GLY A 19 13.51 36.23 -3.25
CA GLY A 19 12.27 36.50 -2.55
C GLY A 19 11.09 36.93 -3.44
N ALA A 20 10.03 36.15 -3.32
CA ALA A 20 8.66 36.60 -3.52
C ALA A 20 8.09 37.07 -2.18
N THR A 21 7.07 37.93 -2.17
CA THR A 21 6.46 38.47 -0.96
C THR A 21 6.13 37.34 0.02
N GLN A 22 6.72 37.37 1.18
CA GLN A 22 6.86 36.27 2.16
C GLN A 22 5.54 35.55 2.48
N GLY A 23 4.42 36.24 2.63
CA GLY A 23 3.13 35.64 2.97
C GLY A 23 2.45 34.81 1.85
N ALA A 24 2.63 35.19 0.58
CA ALA A 24 2.07 34.41 -0.55
C ALA A 24 2.89 33.15 -0.80
N THR A 25 4.19 33.22 -0.52
CA THR A 25 5.13 32.10 -0.61
C THR A 25 4.86 31.04 0.47
N ASP A 26 4.56 31.49 1.68
CA ASP A 26 4.27 30.60 2.81
C ASP A 26 2.97 29.84 2.60
N ALA A 27 1.91 30.49 2.11
CA ALA A 27 0.62 29.85 1.82
C ALA A 27 0.75 28.77 0.70
N ALA A 28 1.49 29.07 -0.36
CA ALA A 28 1.73 28.11 -1.44
C ALA A 28 2.57 26.91 -0.97
N LEU A 29 3.56 27.15 -0.11
CA LEU A 29 4.40 26.11 0.47
C LEU A 29 3.58 25.19 1.40
N ILE A 30 2.71 25.77 2.24
CA ILE A 30 1.80 25.04 3.12
C ILE A 30 0.80 24.19 2.28
N ALA A 31 0.23 24.77 1.22
CA ALA A 31 -0.70 24.03 0.33
C ALA A 31 0.02 22.87 -0.37
N ARG A 32 1.26 23.06 -0.84
CA ARG A 32 2.08 21.98 -1.38
C ARG A 32 2.33 20.90 -0.31
N GLY A 33 2.70 21.28 0.91
CA GLY A 33 2.90 20.36 2.01
C GLY A 33 1.65 19.55 2.36
N ALA A 34 0.47 20.18 2.33
CA ALA A 34 -0.81 19.49 2.52
C ALA A 34 -1.06 18.42 1.46
N TYR A 35 -0.79 18.74 0.19
CA TYR A 35 -0.87 17.79 -0.91
C TYR A 35 0.11 16.62 -0.73
N LEU A 36 1.37 16.92 -0.38
CA LEU A 36 2.40 15.91 -0.15
C LEU A 36 2.08 15.01 1.05
N ALA A 37 1.51 15.56 2.11
CA ALA A 37 1.07 14.77 3.27
C ALA A 37 -0.05 13.79 2.93
N LYS A 38 -0.94 14.15 1.96
CA LYS A 38 -1.91 13.23 1.36
C LYS A 38 -1.21 12.17 0.51
N ALA A 39 -0.31 12.57 -0.37
CA ALA A 39 0.45 11.65 -1.23
C ALA A 39 1.30 10.65 -0.43
N ALA A 40 1.77 11.04 0.77
CA ALA A 40 2.55 10.22 1.68
C ALA A 40 1.72 9.46 2.72
N ASP A 41 0.40 9.52 2.62
CA ASP A 41 -0.55 8.83 3.52
C ASP A 41 -0.25 9.05 5.02
N CYS A 42 0.17 10.25 5.38
CA CYS A 42 0.54 10.56 6.77
C CYS A 42 -0.63 10.36 7.74
N ALA A 43 -1.85 10.74 7.30
CA ALA A 43 -3.07 10.63 8.12
C ALA A 43 -3.46 9.18 8.37
N GLY A 44 -3.31 8.28 7.38
CA GLY A 44 -3.67 6.87 7.48
C GLY A 44 -2.96 6.15 8.62
N CYS A 45 -1.70 6.53 8.91
CA CYS A 45 -0.95 5.99 10.05
C CYS A 45 -1.06 6.86 11.31
N HIS A 46 -1.01 8.20 11.16
CA HIS A 46 -0.92 9.12 12.29
C HIS A 46 -2.27 9.64 12.81
N THR A 47 -3.37 8.97 12.47
CA THR A 47 -4.69 9.21 13.02
C THR A 47 -5.19 7.91 13.67
N ALA A 48 -5.63 7.96 14.91
CA ALA A 48 -6.16 6.78 15.59
C ALA A 48 -7.39 6.23 14.85
N ALA A 49 -7.64 4.92 14.94
CA ALA A 49 -8.92 4.39 14.51
C ALA A 49 -10.07 5.00 15.34
N PRO A 50 -11.26 5.20 14.76
CA PRO A 50 -12.41 5.62 15.54
C PRO A 50 -12.62 4.68 16.73
N ALA A 51 -12.69 5.23 17.93
CA ALA A 51 -12.98 4.41 19.10
C ALA A 51 -14.38 3.80 18.93
N GLY A 52 -14.48 2.49 19.06
CA GLY A 52 -15.75 1.76 18.98
C GLY A 52 -16.74 2.29 20.01
N GLY A 53 -17.53 3.26 19.63
CA GLY A 53 -18.65 3.81 20.38
C GLY A 53 -19.96 3.19 19.90
N GLN A 54 -21.02 3.39 20.63
CA GLN A 54 -22.38 3.05 20.18
C GLN A 54 -22.65 3.71 18.82
N PRO A 55 -23.31 3.04 17.87
CA PRO A 55 -23.66 3.62 16.57
C PRO A 55 -24.28 4.98 16.74
N GLY A 56 -23.68 6.02 16.13
CA GLY A 56 -24.14 7.41 16.22
C GLY A 56 -23.45 8.29 17.27
N LYS A 57 -22.46 7.77 18.01
CA LYS A 57 -21.59 8.52 18.94
C LYS A 57 -20.09 8.32 18.66
N GLU A 58 -19.72 8.03 17.43
CA GLU A 58 -18.32 7.92 17.03
C GLU A 58 -17.66 9.30 17.11
N THR A 59 -16.77 9.47 18.11
CA THR A 59 -15.89 10.64 18.12
C THR A 59 -14.86 10.44 17.01
N GLN A 60 -14.90 11.29 15.99
CA GLN A 60 -13.87 11.31 14.96
C GLN A 60 -12.51 11.60 15.63
N PRO A 61 -11.50 10.73 15.44
CA PRO A 61 -10.19 10.98 16.03
C PRO A 61 -9.57 12.24 15.42
N ALA A 62 -8.80 12.96 16.23
CA ALA A 62 -8.12 14.17 15.77
C ALA A 62 -7.05 13.79 14.72
N PRO A 63 -7.09 14.39 13.52
CA PRO A 63 -6.10 14.09 12.49
C PRO A 63 -4.68 14.34 12.98
N PHE A 64 -3.78 13.44 12.63
CA PHE A 64 -2.35 13.50 12.98
C PHE A 64 -2.01 13.42 14.48
N ALA A 65 -2.99 13.19 15.35
CA ALA A 65 -2.73 13.05 16.79
C ALA A 65 -2.09 11.71 17.19
N GLY A 66 -1.85 10.81 16.24
CA GLY A 66 -1.27 9.50 16.47
C GLY A 66 -2.23 8.52 17.15
N GLY A 67 -1.68 7.44 17.68
CA GLY A 67 -2.43 6.46 18.46
C GLY A 67 -2.92 5.24 17.70
N LEU A 68 -2.69 5.17 16.38
CA LEU A 68 -2.97 3.94 15.63
C LEU A 68 -1.99 2.84 16.06
N GLY A 69 -2.52 1.71 16.49
CA GLY A 69 -1.76 0.51 16.81
C GLY A 69 -1.55 -0.36 15.58
N MET A 70 -0.31 -0.48 15.12
CA MET A 70 0.08 -1.33 14.00
C MET A 70 0.61 -2.66 14.53
N ALA A 71 -0.07 -3.75 14.24
CA ALA A 71 0.38 -5.09 14.60
C ALA A 71 1.62 -5.48 13.79
N SER A 72 2.59 -6.11 14.44
CA SER A 72 3.78 -6.64 13.81
C SER A 72 4.18 -7.98 14.44
N PRO A 73 5.05 -8.79 13.81
CA PRO A 73 5.58 -10.00 14.44
C PRO A 73 6.35 -9.75 15.74
N PHE A 74 6.70 -8.50 16.01
CA PHE A 74 7.49 -8.08 17.17
C PHE A 74 6.63 -7.48 18.28
N GLY A 75 5.34 -7.28 18.06
CA GLY A 75 4.38 -6.61 18.94
C GLY A 75 3.73 -5.39 18.28
N THR A 76 2.89 -4.68 19.05
CA THR A 76 2.19 -3.51 18.52
C THR A 76 3.04 -2.26 18.58
N ILE A 77 3.15 -1.57 17.45
CA ILE A 77 3.82 -0.28 17.29
C ILE A 77 2.75 0.80 17.17
N TYR A 78 2.79 1.79 18.04
CA TYR A 78 1.85 2.92 18.01
C TYR A 78 2.45 4.11 17.27
N SER A 79 1.65 4.71 16.38
CA SER A 79 2.00 5.96 15.71
C SER A 79 2.07 7.12 16.69
N SER A 80 3.00 8.03 16.49
CA SER A 80 3.16 9.24 17.30
C SER A 80 2.21 10.34 16.88
N ASN A 81 1.91 11.27 17.80
CA ASN A 81 1.33 12.55 17.48
C ASN A 81 2.35 13.39 16.66
N ILE A 82 1.97 13.79 15.46
CA ILE A 82 2.78 14.62 14.54
C ILE A 82 2.16 16.01 14.31
N THR A 83 1.22 16.42 15.18
CA THR A 83 0.72 17.79 15.19
C THR A 83 1.77 18.74 15.79
N PRO A 84 1.68 20.09 15.55
CA PRO A 84 2.62 21.06 16.10
C PRO A 84 2.38 21.36 17.59
N ASP A 85 1.86 20.39 18.35
CA ASP A 85 1.78 20.49 19.79
C ASP A 85 3.19 20.37 20.38
N PRO A 86 3.62 21.31 21.25
CA PRO A 86 5.01 21.34 21.74
C PRO A 86 5.33 20.24 22.75
N ASP A 87 4.33 19.67 23.42
CA ASP A 87 4.56 18.70 24.49
C ASP A 87 4.25 17.26 24.08
N ASN A 88 3.25 17.06 23.21
CA ASN A 88 2.79 15.74 22.80
C ASN A 88 3.08 15.42 21.32
N GLY A 89 3.40 16.45 20.52
CA GLY A 89 3.64 16.34 19.07
C GLY A 89 5.06 16.72 18.67
N ILE A 90 5.17 17.31 17.49
CA ILE A 90 6.45 17.73 16.89
C ILE A 90 6.68 19.24 16.94
N GLY A 91 5.90 20.01 17.73
CA GLY A 91 5.95 21.47 17.78
C GLY A 91 7.31 22.06 18.18
N ARG A 92 8.20 21.27 18.79
CA ARG A 92 9.58 21.68 19.12
C ARG A 92 10.62 21.20 18.11
N TYR A 93 10.22 20.51 17.03
CA TYR A 93 11.17 20.04 16.03
C TYR A 93 11.68 21.22 15.19
N THR A 94 12.99 21.31 15.04
CA THR A 94 13.59 22.12 13.97
C THR A 94 13.34 21.43 12.63
N TYR A 95 13.53 22.15 11.51
CA TYR A 95 13.54 21.54 10.19
C TYR A 95 14.51 20.35 10.10
N GLY A 96 15.71 20.50 10.69
CA GLY A 96 16.70 19.42 10.72
C GLY A 96 16.22 18.18 11.47
N ASP A 97 15.51 18.36 12.60
CA ASP A 97 14.92 17.25 13.35
C ASP A 97 13.83 16.55 12.57
N PHE A 98 12.96 17.31 11.89
CA PHE A 98 11.90 16.79 11.05
C PHE A 98 12.46 15.99 9.87
N ALA A 99 13.41 16.56 9.14
CA ALA A 99 14.04 15.90 8.00
C ALA A 99 14.79 14.62 8.41
N ARG A 100 15.50 14.62 9.54
CA ARG A 100 16.17 13.43 10.08
C ARG A 100 15.18 12.36 10.53
N ALA A 101 14.07 12.74 11.13
CA ALA A 101 13.04 11.79 11.53
C ALA A 101 12.44 11.08 10.30
N LEU A 102 12.15 11.81 9.21
CA LEU A 102 11.57 11.23 8.00
C LEU A 102 12.59 10.46 7.16
N ARG A 103 13.82 10.95 7.01
CA ARG A 103 14.80 10.34 6.11
C ARG A 103 15.68 9.28 6.77
N GLU A 104 15.96 9.44 8.05
CA GLU A 104 16.91 8.59 8.76
C GLU A 104 16.26 7.78 9.90
N GLY A 105 14.95 8.01 10.17
CA GLY A 105 14.29 7.38 11.30
C GLY A 105 14.86 7.80 12.66
N ILE A 106 15.38 9.02 12.78
CA ILE A 106 16.03 9.52 14.01
C ILE A 106 15.30 10.75 14.51
N ALA A 107 14.56 10.61 15.60
CA ALA A 107 13.90 11.71 16.31
C ALA A 107 14.90 12.47 17.23
N PRO A 108 14.53 13.69 17.75
CA PRO A 108 15.34 14.45 18.69
C PRO A 108 15.86 13.62 19.85
N GLY A 109 17.05 13.96 20.33
CA GLY A 109 17.76 13.17 21.35
C GLY A 109 18.36 11.86 20.83
N GLY A 110 18.39 11.64 19.51
CA GLY A 110 18.98 10.43 18.89
C GLY A 110 18.10 9.20 19.01
N LYS A 111 16.82 9.33 19.36
CA LYS A 111 15.86 8.23 19.48
C LYS A 111 15.57 7.63 18.10
N ARG A 112 15.94 6.36 17.88
CA ARG A 112 15.62 5.65 16.63
C ARG A 112 14.16 5.25 16.58
N LEU A 113 13.55 5.46 15.42
CA LEU A 113 12.18 5.06 15.12
C LEU A 113 12.16 3.61 14.64
N TYR A 114 11.08 2.91 14.90
CA TYR A 114 10.87 1.59 14.30
C TYR A 114 10.50 1.75 12.81
N PRO A 115 10.94 0.83 11.93
CA PRO A 115 10.67 0.90 10.49
C PRO A 115 9.23 0.54 10.11
N ALA A 116 8.29 0.63 11.05
CA ALA A 116 6.87 0.72 10.77
C ALA A 116 6.52 2.05 10.08
N MET A 117 7.22 3.14 10.44
CA MET A 117 7.26 4.33 9.61
C MET A 117 8.18 4.07 8.42
N PRO A 118 7.74 4.30 7.16
CA PRO A 118 8.50 3.91 5.97
C PRO A 118 9.64 4.89 5.64
N PHE A 119 10.45 5.26 6.65
CA PHE A 119 11.57 6.17 6.46
C PHE A 119 12.60 5.68 5.40
N PRO A 120 12.75 4.38 5.11
CA PRO A 120 13.59 3.96 3.99
C PRO A 120 13.10 4.50 2.63
N SER A 121 11.79 4.60 2.44
CA SER A 121 11.20 5.25 1.25
C SER A 121 11.28 6.77 1.36
N PHE A 122 10.97 7.34 2.53
CA PHE A 122 11.02 8.78 2.75
C PHE A 122 12.43 9.38 2.68
N ALA A 123 13.48 8.56 2.81
CA ALA A 123 14.86 8.97 2.52
C ALA A 123 15.01 9.58 1.12
N LYS A 124 14.18 9.14 0.16
CA LYS A 124 14.18 9.61 -1.23
C LYS A 124 13.43 10.94 -1.45
N ILE A 125 12.73 11.50 -0.46
CA ILE A 125 12.04 12.79 -0.58
C ILE A 125 13.09 13.89 -0.82
N ASN A 126 12.89 14.73 -1.85
CA ASN A 126 13.77 15.86 -2.15
C ASN A 126 13.63 16.99 -1.11
N ASP A 127 14.53 17.96 -1.14
CA ASP A 127 14.56 19.04 -0.12
C ASP A 127 13.36 19.98 -0.24
N ASP A 128 12.93 20.32 -1.45
CA ASP A 128 11.80 21.22 -1.66
C ASP A 128 10.50 20.63 -1.08
N ASP A 129 10.25 19.35 -1.31
CA ASP A 129 9.09 18.64 -0.78
C ASP A 129 9.21 18.44 0.74
N MET A 130 10.40 18.22 1.27
CA MET A 130 10.64 18.13 2.70
C MET A 130 10.37 19.46 3.42
N HIS A 131 10.77 20.60 2.82
CA HIS A 131 10.45 21.93 3.33
C HIS A 131 8.94 22.22 3.32
N ALA A 132 8.26 21.82 2.24
CA ALA A 132 6.81 21.97 2.13
C ALA A 132 6.06 21.13 3.18
N LEU A 133 6.46 19.87 3.39
CA LEU A 133 5.91 19.02 4.44
C LEU A 133 6.12 19.64 5.83
N TYR A 134 7.33 20.12 6.13
CA TYR A 134 7.62 20.78 7.40
C TYR A 134 6.75 22.03 7.60
N ALA A 135 6.63 22.88 6.58
CA ALA A 135 5.78 24.08 6.65
C ALA A 135 4.31 23.72 6.92
N TYR A 136 3.80 22.68 6.27
CA TYR A 136 2.43 22.21 6.49
C TYR A 136 2.21 21.70 7.92
N PHE A 137 3.10 20.81 8.42
CA PHE A 137 2.92 20.26 9.75
C PHE A 137 3.10 21.31 10.85
N MET A 138 3.95 22.31 10.66
CA MET A 138 4.19 23.36 11.66
C MET A 138 3.17 24.50 11.62
N HIS A 139 2.59 24.81 10.44
CA HIS A 139 1.76 26.01 10.26
C HIS A 139 0.38 25.71 9.67
N GLY A 140 0.17 24.58 9.01
CA GLY A 140 -1.11 24.20 8.39
C GLY A 140 -1.94 23.25 9.25
N VAL A 141 -1.31 22.48 10.15
CA VAL A 141 -1.98 21.53 11.04
C VAL A 141 -2.30 22.17 12.39
N LYS A 142 -3.48 21.88 12.94
CA LYS A 142 -3.85 22.35 14.29
C LYS A 142 -3.13 21.52 15.37
N PRO A 143 -2.57 22.14 16.42
CA PRO A 143 -1.99 21.41 17.53
C PRO A 143 -3.06 20.62 18.30
N VAL A 144 -2.72 19.41 18.71
CA VAL A 144 -3.58 18.52 19.50
C VAL A 144 -2.81 18.07 20.74
N ALA A 145 -3.22 18.55 21.91
CA ALA A 145 -2.59 18.24 23.19
C ALA A 145 -3.03 16.85 23.71
N GLN A 146 -2.73 15.81 22.92
CA GLN A 146 -3.05 14.42 23.24
C GLN A 146 -1.80 13.54 23.14
N PRO A 147 -1.39 12.88 24.24
CA PRO A 147 -0.28 11.93 24.18
C PRO A 147 -0.67 10.67 23.40
N ALA A 148 0.17 10.26 22.47
CA ALA A 148 0.02 8.96 21.81
C ALA A 148 0.49 7.81 22.75
N PRO A 149 -0.10 6.61 22.65
CA PRO A 149 0.35 5.45 23.41
C PRO A 149 1.83 5.12 23.12
N SER A 150 2.54 4.69 24.15
CA SER A 150 3.96 4.34 24.00
C SER A 150 4.10 2.92 23.45
N THR A 151 4.90 2.78 22.40
CA THR A 151 5.32 1.47 21.88
C THR A 151 6.23 0.76 22.87
N ARG A 152 5.82 -0.43 23.30
CA ARG A 152 6.58 -1.32 24.18
C ARG A 152 6.70 -2.69 23.54
N LEU A 153 7.86 -2.96 22.93
CA LEU A 153 8.15 -4.27 22.35
C LEU A 153 8.86 -5.17 23.37
N PRO A 154 8.69 -6.51 23.29
CA PRO A 154 9.42 -7.43 24.12
C PRO A 154 10.94 -7.42 23.79
N PHE A 155 11.76 -7.88 24.73
CA PHE A 155 13.18 -8.15 24.46
C PHE A 155 13.30 -9.27 23.40
N PRO A 156 14.21 -9.16 22.43
CA PRO A 156 15.26 -8.12 22.27
C PRO A 156 14.80 -6.89 21.46
N PHE A 157 13.57 -6.85 20.92
CA PHE A 157 13.08 -5.83 20.00
C PHE A 157 12.86 -4.46 20.66
N SER A 158 12.81 -4.40 21.99
CA SER A 158 12.82 -3.16 22.75
C SER A 158 14.14 -2.39 22.69
N GLN A 159 15.23 -3.04 22.25
CA GLN A 159 16.58 -2.45 22.21
C GLN A 159 16.77 -1.57 20.97
N ARG A 160 16.35 -0.32 21.05
CA ARG A 160 16.38 0.62 19.91
C ARG A 160 17.77 0.89 19.35
N TRP A 161 18.84 0.73 20.15
CA TRP A 161 20.21 0.86 19.66
C TRP A 161 20.56 -0.18 18.57
N ALA A 162 19.92 -1.35 18.58
CA ALA A 162 20.13 -2.38 17.57
C ALA A 162 19.67 -1.94 16.17
N LEU A 163 18.72 -1.00 16.09
CA LEU A 163 18.30 -0.40 14.83
C LEU A 163 19.43 0.36 14.13
N LEU A 164 20.50 0.77 14.84
CA LEU A 164 21.69 1.36 14.20
C LEU A 164 22.29 0.42 13.14
N PHE A 165 22.42 -0.85 13.47
CA PHE A 165 23.01 -1.84 12.55
C PHE A 165 22.03 -2.17 11.42
N TRP A 166 20.74 -2.24 11.74
CA TRP A 166 19.69 -2.44 10.75
C TRP A 166 19.64 -1.29 9.73
N ASP A 167 19.64 -0.06 10.20
CA ASP A 167 19.66 1.14 9.37
C ASP A 167 20.91 1.21 8.50
N TRP A 168 22.07 0.91 9.10
CA TRP A 168 23.36 0.95 8.39
C TRP A 168 23.43 -0.06 7.25
N ALA A 169 22.92 -1.26 7.48
CA ALA A 169 23.04 -2.39 6.54
C ALA A 169 21.94 -2.41 5.48
N LEU A 170 20.72 -1.91 5.78
CA LEU A 170 19.52 -2.24 5.01
C LEU A 170 18.75 -1.00 4.51
N VAL A 171 19.01 0.19 5.04
CA VAL A 171 18.29 1.39 4.62
C VAL A 171 19.03 2.10 3.48
N PRO A 172 18.36 2.34 2.33
CA PRO A 172 18.95 3.12 1.25
C PRO A 172 19.18 4.56 1.72
N ARG A 173 20.24 5.18 1.18
CA ARG A 173 20.61 6.56 1.51
C ARG A 173 20.50 7.43 0.27
N GLY A 174 20.13 8.68 0.49
CA GLY A 174 20.07 9.71 -0.55
C GLY A 174 18.68 9.90 -1.12
N GLN A 175 18.49 11.09 -1.65
CA GLN A 175 17.26 11.53 -2.30
C GLN A 175 17.07 10.84 -3.65
N TYR A 176 15.84 10.84 -4.16
CA TYR A 176 15.56 10.41 -5.51
C TYR A 176 16.31 11.28 -6.52
N VAL A 177 16.99 10.63 -7.44
CA VAL A 177 17.69 11.29 -8.54
C VAL A 177 16.95 10.94 -9.84
N SER A 178 16.52 11.98 -10.58
CA SER A 178 15.87 11.81 -11.86
C SER A 178 16.79 11.09 -12.85
N GLN A 179 16.26 10.12 -13.57
CA GLN A 179 16.99 9.36 -14.58
C GLN A 179 16.98 10.14 -15.91
N PRO A 180 18.15 10.57 -16.43
CA PRO A 180 18.20 11.42 -17.63
C PRO A 180 17.66 10.75 -18.91
N GLY A 181 17.65 9.43 -18.97
CA GLY A 181 17.11 8.66 -20.10
C GLY A 181 15.60 8.43 -20.06
N ARG A 182 14.91 8.99 -19.08
CA ARG A 182 13.46 8.90 -18.92
C ARG A 182 12.82 10.27 -18.99
N ASP A 183 11.57 10.33 -19.47
CA ASP A 183 10.81 11.59 -19.50
C ASP A 183 10.39 12.08 -18.10
N ALA A 184 9.86 13.29 -18.04
CA ALA A 184 9.45 13.91 -16.79
C ALA A 184 8.29 13.17 -16.11
N GLN A 185 7.35 12.61 -16.89
CA GLN A 185 6.21 11.87 -16.35
C GLN A 185 6.68 10.58 -15.67
N TRP A 186 7.58 9.83 -16.33
CA TRP A 186 8.15 8.62 -15.74
C TRP A 186 8.92 8.91 -14.46
N ASN A 187 9.78 9.95 -14.48
CA ASN A 187 10.55 10.35 -13.29
C ASN A 187 9.65 10.79 -12.14
N ARG A 188 8.56 11.50 -12.44
CA ARG A 188 7.56 11.88 -11.41
C ARG A 188 6.87 10.66 -10.82
N GLY A 189 6.46 9.70 -11.64
CA GLY A 189 5.87 8.45 -11.20
C GLY A 189 6.82 7.61 -10.35
N ALA A 190 8.08 7.48 -10.78
CA ALA A 190 9.12 6.78 -10.02
C ALA A 190 9.35 7.44 -8.65
N TYR A 191 9.43 8.77 -8.61
CA TYR A 191 9.55 9.53 -7.38
C TYR A 191 8.39 9.25 -6.42
N ILE A 192 7.14 9.33 -6.89
CA ILE A 192 5.97 9.09 -6.04
C ILE A 192 5.97 7.64 -5.52
N VAL A 193 6.14 6.66 -6.39
CA VAL A 193 6.07 5.23 -6.03
C VAL A 193 7.19 4.81 -5.07
N GLN A 194 8.40 5.34 -5.28
CA GLN A 194 9.58 4.95 -4.48
C GLN A 194 9.76 5.77 -3.20
N SER A 195 9.13 6.96 -3.10
CA SER A 195 9.27 7.84 -1.95
C SER A 195 7.93 8.10 -1.26
N LEU A 196 7.18 9.12 -1.69
CA LEU A 196 5.96 9.58 -1.04
C LEU A 196 4.94 8.46 -0.84
N GLY A 197 4.56 7.76 -1.91
CA GLY A 197 3.57 6.70 -1.88
C GLY A 197 4.05 5.39 -1.24
N HIS A 198 5.35 5.25 -0.98
CA HIS A 198 6.00 4.09 -0.33
C HIS A 198 5.37 2.73 -0.69
N CYS A 199 4.99 2.56 -1.97
CA CYS A 199 4.26 1.38 -2.44
C CYS A 199 5.00 0.06 -2.13
N GLY A 200 6.36 0.11 -2.11
CA GLY A 200 7.22 -1.00 -1.71
C GLY A 200 6.94 -1.51 -0.31
N ALA A 201 6.52 -0.66 0.62
CA ALA A 201 6.27 -1.05 2.01
C ALA A 201 5.24 -2.19 2.15
N CYS A 202 4.27 -2.28 1.23
CA CYS A 202 3.30 -3.37 1.17
C CYS A 202 3.55 -4.33 0.00
N HIS A 203 3.95 -3.81 -1.18
CA HIS A 203 4.04 -4.56 -2.42
C HIS A 203 5.42 -5.18 -2.71
N THR A 204 6.37 -5.09 -1.78
CA THR A 204 7.69 -5.75 -1.88
C THR A 204 7.81 -6.81 -0.79
N PRO A 205 8.36 -8.01 -1.09
CA PRO A 205 8.55 -9.04 -0.07
C PRO A 205 9.48 -8.57 1.04
N ARG A 206 9.28 -9.09 2.24
CA ARG A 206 10.17 -8.84 3.39
C ARG A 206 11.29 -9.86 3.45
N GLY A 207 12.47 -9.39 3.83
CA GLY A 207 13.63 -10.24 4.11
C GLY A 207 13.66 -10.73 5.56
N PRO A 208 14.72 -11.49 5.94
CA PRO A 208 14.84 -12.09 7.27
C PRO A 208 14.88 -11.09 8.43
N ALA A 209 15.38 -9.86 8.19
CA ALA A 209 15.39 -8.77 9.16
C ALA A 209 14.17 -7.85 9.02
N TYR A 210 13.13 -8.32 8.32
CA TYR A 210 11.89 -7.61 8.04
C TYR A 210 12.06 -6.34 7.18
N GLU A 211 13.20 -6.22 6.50
CA GLU A 211 13.47 -5.19 5.50
C GLU A 211 12.71 -5.44 4.20
N GLU A 212 12.48 -4.41 3.40
CA GLU A 212 12.00 -4.54 2.03
C GLU A 212 13.10 -5.13 1.15
N ARG A 213 12.77 -6.13 0.32
CA ARG A 213 13.72 -6.78 -0.60
C ARG A 213 13.96 -5.95 -1.87
N GLY A 214 13.91 -4.64 -1.73
CA GLY A 214 14.17 -3.65 -2.78
C GLY A 214 13.42 -2.36 -2.55
N TYR A 215 14.03 -1.25 -2.99
CA TYR A 215 13.49 0.10 -2.80
C TYR A 215 13.33 0.88 -4.12
N ASP A 216 13.64 0.27 -5.27
CA ASP A 216 13.53 0.87 -6.60
C ASP A 216 13.44 -0.20 -7.69
N GLY A 217 13.24 0.26 -8.93
CA GLY A 217 13.05 -0.59 -10.09
C GLY A 217 14.27 -1.45 -10.49
N ASP A 218 15.45 -1.23 -9.93
CA ASP A 218 16.65 -2.02 -10.23
C ASP A 218 16.68 -3.31 -9.39
N ALA A 219 16.07 -3.31 -8.22
CA ALA A 219 16.01 -4.49 -7.36
C ALA A 219 14.98 -5.50 -7.90
N HIS A 220 15.41 -6.75 -8.11
CA HIS A 220 14.58 -7.79 -8.74
C HIS A 220 13.24 -8.05 -8.02
N LEU A 221 13.24 -8.02 -6.70
CA LEU A 221 12.04 -8.31 -5.89
C LEU A 221 11.19 -7.08 -5.58
N TYR A 222 11.61 -5.88 -6.03
CA TYR A 222 10.83 -4.67 -5.81
C TYR A 222 9.47 -4.73 -6.48
N LEU A 223 8.41 -4.49 -5.72
CA LEU A 223 7.00 -4.50 -6.13
C LEU A 223 6.49 -5.85 -6.69
N THR A 224 7.11 -6.96 -6.33
CA THR A 224 6.69 -8.30 -6.78
C THR A 224 5.59 -8.94 -5.91
N GLY A 225 5.04 -8.20 -4.98
CA GLY A 225 4.05 -8.62 -4.00
C GLY A 225 4.65 -8.85 -2.62
N GLY A 226 3.86 -8.60 -1.59
CA GLY A 226 4.29 -8.74 -0.20
C GLY A 226 3.12 -9.02 0.74
N THR A 227 3.42 -9.45 1.95
CA THR A 227 2.39 -9.66 2.98
C THR A 227 2.57 -8.62 4.09
N ASN A 228 1.49 -7.93 4.42
CA ASN A 228 1.43 -6.97 5.52
C ASN A 228 0.10 -7.14 6.25
N ASP A 229 0.12 -7.19 7.58
CA ASP A 229 -1.07 -7.36 8.43
C ASP A 229 -2.04 -8.45 7.92
N HIS A 230 -1.49 -9.64 7.62
CA HIS A 230 -2.24 -10.76 7.06
C HIS A 230 -2.97 -10.49 5.72
N TRP A 231 -2.66 -9.37 5.04
CA TRP A 231 -3.06 -9.13 3.67
C TRP A 231 -1.88 -9.35 2.71
N PHE A 232 -2.12 -10.06 1.64
CA PHE A 232 -1.15 -10.15 0.53
C PHE A 232 -1.43 -9.04 -0.47
N ALA A 233 -0.50 -8.09 -0.57
CA ALA A 233 -0.51 -7.06 -1.60
C ALA A 233 0.04 -7.64 -2.91
N PRO A 234 -0.70 -7.56 -4.04
CA PRO A 234 -0.32 -8.24 -5.27
C PRO A 234 0.92 -7.63 -5.94
N ASN A 235 1.45 -8.35 -6.92
CA ASN A 235 2.53 -7.94 -7.79
C ASN A 235 2.13 -6.71 -8.64
N LEU A 236 2.94 -5.65 -8.63
CA LEU A 236 2.73 -4.43 -9.42
C LEU A 236 3.64 -4.34 -10.65
N THR A 237 4.42 -5.38 -10.94
CA THR A 237 5.29 -5.41 -12.13
C THR A 237 4.53 -5.79 -13.40
N GLY A 238 5.22 -5.82 -14.52
CA GLY A 238 4.64 -6.18 -15.83
C GLY A 238 4.25 -7.66 -16.01
N ASP A 239 4.22 -8.46 -14.94
CA ASP A 239 3.75 -9.85 -15.04
C ASP A 239 2.32 -9.92 -15.61
N PRO A 240 2.07 -10.72 -16.67
CA PRO A 240 0.74 -10.84 -17.26
C PRO A 240 -0.21 -11.76 -16.49
N GLY A 241 0.25 -12.49 -15.50
CA GLY A 241 -0.57 -13.31 -14.61
C GLY A 241 -1.06 -12.52 -13.41
N SER A 242 -0.26 -12.54 -12.35
CA SER A 242 -0.57 -11.92 -11.05
C SER A 242 -0.18 -10.43 -10.95
N GLY A 243 0.43 -9.86 -12.00
CA GLY A 243 0.87 -8.46 -12.03
C GLY A 243 -0.02 -7.55 -12.87
N LEU A 244 0.52 -6.35 -13.18
CA LEU A 244 -0.18 -5.31 -13.92
C LEU A 244 0.03 -5.40 -15.45
N GLY A 245 0.69 -6.44 -15.97
CA GLY A 245 1.03 -6.54 -17.39
C GLY A 245 -0.17 -6.39 -18.33
N ARG A 246 -1.34 -6.94 -17.95
CA ARG A 246 -2.59 -6.88 -18.74
C ARG A 246 -3.48 -5.68 -18.36
N VAL A 247 -3.17 -4.93 -17.31
CA VAL A 247 -3.99 -3.81 -16.87
C VAL A 247 -3.56 -2.55 -17.61
N PRO A 248 -4.44 -1.87 -18.37
CA PRO A 248 -4.13 -0.60 -19.01
C PRO A 248 -3.72 0.48 -18.01
N ALA A 249 -2.84 1.40 -18.41
CA ALA A 249 -2.38 2.49 -17.54
C ALA A 249 -3.54 3.36 -17.01
N GLN A 250 -4.51 3.64 -17.85
CA GLN A 250 -5.71 4.39 -17.47
C GLN A 250 -6.54 3.68 -16.38
N ASP A 251 -6.59 2.35 -16.40
CA ASP A 251 -7.31 1.57 -15.38
C ASP A 251 -6.55 1.54 -14.05
N ILE A 252 -5.21 1.59 -14.09
CA ILE A 252 -4.38 1.76 -12.89
C ILE A 252 -4.64 3.14 -12.27
N ALA A 253 -4.63 4.22 -13.08
CA ALA A 253 -4.93 5.57 -12.61
C ALA A 253 -6.35 5.66 -12.02
N ALA A 254 -7.36 5.10 -12.71
CA ALA A 254 -8.74 5.05 -12.22
C ALA A 254 -8.88 4.27 -10.91
N PHE A 255 -8.16 3.14 -10.79
CA PHE A 255 -8.13 2.35 -9.56
C PHE A 255 -7.53 3.13 -8.38
N LEU A 256 -6.45 3.86 -8.59
CA LEU A 256 -5.86 4.71 -7.55
C LEU A 256 -6.76 5.91 -7.20
N ARG A 257 -7.49 6.48 -8.17
CA ARG A 257 -8.42 7.59 -7.97
C ARG A 257 -9.64 7.19 -7.14
N SER A 258 -10.24 6.05 -7.44
CA SER A 258 -11.58 5.70 -6.94
C SER A 258 -11.66 4.33 -6.25
N GLY A 259 -10.59 3.57 -6.25
CA GLY A 259 -10.59 2.17 -5.87
C GLY A 259 -11.20 1.24 -6.92
N HIS A 260 -11.56 1.75 -8.11
CA HIS A 260 -12.19 1.00 -9.19
C HIS A 260 -11.49 1.30 -10.51
N GLY A 261 -11.00 0.26 -11.22
CA GLY A 261 -10.34 0.41 -12.52
C GLY A 261 -10.28 -0.91 -13.28
N GLY A 262 -10.72 -0.93 -14.55
CA GLY A 262 -10.64 -2.11 -15.41
C GLY A 262 -11.34 -3.37 -14.87
N GLY A 263 -12.39 -3.19 -14.06
CA GLY A 263 -13.07 -4.28 -13.36
C GLY A 263 -12.36 -4.79 -12.11
N LEU A 264 -11.26 -4.14 -11.70
CA LEU A 264 -10.63 -4.34 -10.40
C LEU A 264 -11.30 -3.43 -9.36
N VAL A 265 -11.32 -3.88 -8.11
CA VAL A 265 -11.85 -3.11 -6.97
C VAL A 265 -10.86 -3.28 -5.81
N ALA A 266 -10.52 -2.17 -5.15
CA ALA A 266 -9.65 -2.20 -3.98
C ALA A 266 -10.33 -2.89 -2.80
N PHE A 267 -9.54 -3.63 -2.03
CA PHE A 267 -10.00 -4.37 -0.85
C PHE A 267 -8.89 -4.41 0.22
N GLY A 268 -9.27 -4.80 1.43
CA GLY A 268 -8.34 -4.87 2.56
C GLY A 268 -7.69 -3.51 2.84
N SER A 269 -6.43 -3.51 3.25
CA SER A 269 -5.70 -2.28 3.58
C SER A 269 -5.58 -1.29 2.41
N MET A 270 -5.70 -1.75 1.14
CA MET A 270 -5.69 -0.86 -0.01
C MET A 270 -6.91 0.07 -0.07
N VAL A 271 -8.02 -0.28 0.58
CA VAL A 271 -9.21 0.59 0.72
C VAL A 271 -8.81 1.89 1.41
N GLN A 272 -8.15 1.78 2.55
CA GLN A 272 -7.70 2.92 3.32
C GLN A 272 -6.68 3.78 2.57
N VAL A 273 -5.71 3.15 1.88
CA VAL A 273 -4.74 3.87 1.04
C VAL A 273 -5.45 4.71 -0.04
N VAL A 274 -6.52 4.18 -0.65
CA VAL A 274 -7.29 4.95 -1.62
C VAL A 274 -8.07 6.08 -0.94
N GLU A 275 -8.74 5.80 0.16
CA GLU A 275 -9.58 6.78 0.88
C GLU A 275 -8.77 7.92 1.49
N ASP A 276 -7.61 7.63 2.08
CA ASP A 276 -6.82 8.62 2.83
C ASP A 276 -5.75 9.31 1.97
N SER A 277 -5.32 8.69 0.86
CA SER A 277 -4.18 9.14 0.07
C SER A 277 -4.48 9.28 -1.42
N THR A 278 -4.55 8.18 -2.17
CA THR A 278 -4.41 8.23 -3.63
C THR A 278 -5.56 8.92 -4.34
N GLN A 279 -6.77 8.95 -3.78
CA GLN A 279 -7.88 9.71 -4.35
C GLN A 279 -7.61 11.22 -4.47
N TYR A 280 -6.69 11.77 -3.67
CA TYR A 280 -6.34 13.18 -3.64
C TYR A 280 -5.17 13.56 -4.56
N LEU A 281 -4.54 12.57 -5.20
CA LEU A 281 -3.50 12.84 -6.19
C LEU A 281 -4.08 13.52 -7.42
N SER A 282 -3.30 14.42 -8.04
CA SER A 282 -3.66 15.02 -9.32
C SER A 282 -3.75 13.97 -10.44
N ASP A 283 -4.48 14.27 -11.50
CA ASP A 283 -4.56 13.36 -12.66
C ASP A 283 -3.20 13.13 -13.29
N ASP A 284 -2.33 14.16 -13.33
CA ASP A 284 -0.96 14.05 -13.81
C ASP A 284 -0.11 13.11 -12.94
N ASP A 285 -0.23 13.20 -11.62
CA ASP A 285 0.49 12.31 -10.70
C ASP A 285 -0.02 10.87 -10.78
N LEU A 286 -1.33 10.65 -10.92
CA LEU A 286 -1.89 9.32 -11.14
C LEU A 286 -1.44 8.71 -12.46
N ALA A 287 -1.43 9.51 -13.53
CA ALA A 287 -0.92 9.08 -14.83
C ALA A 287 0.58 8.78 -14.78
N ALA A 288 1.35 9.58 -14.04
CA ALA A 288 2.77 9.36 -13.82
C ALA A 288 3.04 8.05 -13.06
N VAL A 289 2.32 7.79 -11.98
CA VAL A 289 2.40 6.52 -11.23
C VAL A 289 2.09 5.34 -12.16
N ALA A 290 1.00 5.42 -12.93
CA ALA A 290 0.62 4.37 -13.87
C ALA A 290 1.69 4.14 -14.96
N ALA A 291 2.26 5.22 -15.51
CA ALA A 291 3.34 5.13 -16.50
C ALA A 291 4.58 4.45 -15.93
N TYR A 292 5.01 4.80 -14.72
CA TYR A 292 6.12 4.14 -14.05
C TYR A 292 5.85 2.66 -13.81
N LEU A 293 4.71 2.30 -13.22
CA LEU A 293 4.36 0.91 -12.93
C LEU A 293 4.30 0.07 -14.22
N LYS A 294 3.77 0.61 -15.31
CA LYS A 294 3.71 -0.06 -16.61
C LYS A 294 5.08 -0.25 -17.26
N SER A 295 6.08 0.53 -16.88
CA SER A 295 7.44 0.41 -17.38
C SER A 295 8.26 -0.70 -16.71
N LEU A 296 7.79 -1.22 -15.58
CA LEU A 296 8.49 -2.29 -14.85
C LEU A 296 8.41 -3.60 -15.64
N PRO A 297 9.55 -4.30 -15.84
CA PRO A 297 9.54 -5.59 -16.51
C PRO A 297 8.75 -6.63 -15.70
N PRO A 298 8.24 -7.70 -16.34
CA PRO A 298 7.61 -8.80 -15.62
C PRO A 298 8.62 -9.48 -14.69
N ARG A 299 8.21 -9.67 -13.43
CA ARG A 299 9.02 -10.30 -12.37
C ARG A 299 8.14 -11.21 -11.53
N GLU A 300 8.72 -12.30 -10.99
CA GLU A 300 8.03 -13.28 -10.15
C GLU A 300 6.67 -13.70 -10.75
N PRO A 301 6.62 -14.23 -11.98
CA PRO A 301 5.38 -14.56 -12.65
C PRO A 301 4.63 -15.63 -11.89
N ALA A 302 3.32 -15.40 -11.69
CA ALA A 302 2.45 -16.35 -11.03
C ALA A 302 1.06 -16.35 -11.68
N GLY A 303 0.50 -17.56 -11.81
CA GLY A 303 -0.76 -17.77 -12.46
C GLY A 303 -0.74 -17.39 -13.96
N LEU A 304 -1.70 -17.87 -14.68
CA LEU A 304 -1.90 -17.52 -16.10
C LEU A 304 -3.35 -17.11 -16.32
N TYR A 305 -3.57 -16.32 -17.35
CA TYR A 305 -4.91 -15.99 -17.81
C TYR A 305 -5.00 -16.02 -19.32
N ASP A 306 -5.83 -16.94 -19.81
CA ASP A 306 -6.18 -17.00 -21.24
C ASP A 306 -7.66 -17.38 -21.41
N MET A 307 -8.49 -16.36 -21.64
CA MET A 307 -9.92 -16.55 -21.87
C MET A 307 -10.23 -17.25 -23.21
N ARG A 308 -9.28 -17.31 -24.14
CA ARG A 308 -9.42 -17.97 -25.42
C ARG A 308 -9.06 -19.46 -25.37
N SER A 309 -8.48 -19.91 -24.26
CA SER A 309 -8.13 -21.32 -24.10
C SER A 309 -9.37 -22.22 -24.22
N ARG A 310 -9.17 -23.43 -24.73
CA ARG A 310 -10.25 -24.44 -24.83
C ARG A 310 -10.86 -24.75 -23.46
N ALA A 311 -10.03 -24.82 -22.43
CA ALA A 311 -10.46 -25.03 -21.05
C ALA A 311 -11.37 -23.89 -20.53
N ALA A 312 -11.02 -22.62 -20.84
CA ALA A 312 -11.86 -21.47 -20.49
C ALA A 312 -13.24 -21.56 -21.15
N GLN A 313 -13.29 -21.84 -22.44
CA GLN A 313 -14.54 -21.96 -23.19
C GLN A 313 -15.42 -23.10 -22.65
N GLN A 314 -14.83 -24.26 -22.35
CA GLN A 314 -15.53 -25.39 -21.75
C GLN A 314 -16.13 -25.05 -20.39
N THR A 315 -15.36 -24.40 -19.50
CA THR A 315 -15.87 -24.01 -18.18
C THR A 315 -16.95 -22.95 -18.26
N MET A 316 -16.83 -21.99 -19.16
CA MET A 316 -17.89 -21.00 -19.39
C MET A 316 -19.17 -21.63 -19.93
N GLN A 317 -19.07 -22.59 -20.85
CA GLN A 317 -20.21 -23.29 -21.36
C GLN A 317 -20.91 -24.15 -20.29
N ALA A 318 -20.13 -24.88 -19.48
CA ALA A 318 -20.65 -25.67 -18.36
C ALA A 318 -21.47 -24.80 -17.39
N LEU A 319 -20.93 -23.64 -16.99
CA LEU A 319 -21.65 -22.72 -16.11
C LEU A 319 -22.93 -22.14 -16.74
N ARG A 320 -22.94 -21.88 -18.04
CA ARG A 320 -24.13 -21.39 -18.75
C ARG A 320 -25.22 -22.46 -18.83
N THR A 321 -24.87 -23.74 -18.93
CA THR A 321 -25.81 -24.85 -18.95
C THR A 321 -26.21 -25.34 -17.55
N GLY A 322 -25.68 -24.70 -16.48
CA GLY A 322 -25.99 -25.08 -15.09
C GLY A 322 -25.24 -26.33 -14.62
N ASP A 323 -24.18 -26.72 -15.31
CA ASP A 323 -23.32 -27.84 -14.88
C ASP A 323 -22.48 -27.39 -13.69
N VAL A 324 -22.72 -27.98 -12.55
CA VAL A 324 -22.07 -27.69 -11.25
C VAL A 324 -21.31 -28.89 -10.67
N GLU A 325 -21.03 -29.91 -11.48
CA GLU A 325 -20.33 -31.13 -11.02
C GLU A 325 -18.90 -30.87 -10.56
N ARG A 326 -18.25 -29.84 -11.10
CA ARG A 326 -16.89 -29.46 -10.64
C ARG A 326 -16.92 -28.99 -9.19
N PRO A 327 -16.03 -29.50 -8.33
CA PRO A 327 -15.93 -29.03 -6.97
C PRO A 327 -15.84 -27.48 -6.87
N GLY A 328 -16.67 -26.88 -6.05
CA GLY A 328 -16.78 -25.43 -5.89
C GLY A 328 -17.70 -24.72 -6.87
N ALA A 329 -18.11 -25.35 -7.99
CA ALA A 329 -19.00 -24.72 -8.97
C ALA A 329 -20.38 -24.40 -8.40
N GLY A 330 -21.00 -25.35 -7.69
CA GLY A 330 -22.30 -25.17 -7.03
C GLY A 330 -22.24 -24.09 -5.93
N ILE A 331 -21.14 -24.03 -5.18
CA ILE A 331 -20.91 -23.00 -4.16
C ILE A 331 -20.82 -21.63 -4.85
N PHE A 332 -20.04 -21.52 -5.93
CA PHE A 332 -19.91 -20.29 -6.70
C PHE A 332 -21.27 -19.80 -7.23
N GLN A 333 -22.06 -20.67 -7.84
CA GLN A 333 -23.38 -20.32 -8.35
C GLN A 333 -24.32 -19.83 -7.25
N SER A 334 -24.33 -20.49 -6.10
CA SER A 334 -25.24 -20.17 -5.00
C SER A 334 -24.90 -18.88 -4.25
N TYR A 335 -23.61 -18.60 -4.07
CA TYR A 335 -23.16 -17.51 -3.18
C TYR A 335 -22.45 -16.37 -3.89
N CYS A 336 -21.83 -16.58 -5.05
CA CYS A 336 -20.91 -15.64 -5.68
C CYS A 336 -21.41 -15.06 -7.01
N ALA A 337 -22.07 -15.88 -7.85
CA ALA A 337 -22.46 -15.54 -9.21
C ALA A 337 -23.42 -14.34 -9.31
N ARG A 338 -24.24 -14.12 -8.28
CA ARG A 338 -25.15 -12.95 -8.23
C ARG A 338 -24.42 -11.62 -8.38
N CYS A 339 -23.20 -11.50 -7.82
CA CYS A 339 -22.40 -10.28 -7.88
C CYS A 339 -21.29 -10.40 -8.93
N HIS A 340 -20.54 -11.50 -8.91
CA HIS A 340 -19.38 -11.68 -9.78
C HIS A 340 -19.73 -12.21 -11.18
N GLN A 341 -21.00 -12.47 -11.46
CA GLN A 341 -21.57 -13.02 -12.69
C GLN A 341 -21.05 -14.44 -13.01
N SER A 342 -21.82 -15.20 -13.76
CA SER A 342 -21.44 -16.59 -14.13
C SER A 342 -20.20 -16.64 -15.04
N ASP A 343 -19.91 -15.56 -15.77
CA ASP A 343 -18.72 -15.42 -16.60
C ASP A 343 -17.48 -14.91 -15.82
N GLY A 344 -17.65 -14.62 -14.53
CA GLY A 344 -16.58 -14.10 -13.67
C GLY A 344 -16.12 -12.68 -14.00
N LEU A 345 -16.83 -11.95 -14.88
CA LEU A 345 -16.44 -10.59 -15.28
C LEU A 345 -16.93 -9.52 -14.32
N GLY A 346 -17.80 -9.88 -13.38
CA GLY A 346 -18.36 -8.93 -12.41
C GLY A 346 -19.25 -7.89 -13.08
N VAL A 347 -19.37 -6.74 -12.44
CA VAL A 347 -20.10 -5.58 -12.98
C VAL A 347 -19.20 -4.35 -12.83
N VAL A 348 -18.83 -3.75 -13.94
CA VAL A 348 -17.93 -2.58 -13.97
C VAL A 348 -18.41 -1.53 -12.98
N GLN A 349 -17.47 -0.95 -12.20
CA GLN A 349 -17.70 0.02 -11.14
C GLN A 349 -18.62 -0.44 -10.00
N LYS A 350 -18.96 -1.72 -9.92
CA LYS A 350 -19.86 -2.23 -8.89
C LYS A 350 -19.34 -3.47 -8.19
N TYR A 351 -18.98 -4.49 -8.95
CA TYR A 351 -18.47 -5.74 -8.42
C TYR A 351 -17.24 -6.19 -9.21
N PRO A 352 -16.14 -6.59 -8.53
CA PRO A 352 -14.92 -6.93 -9.22
C PRO A 352 -15.05 -8.15 -10.11
N ARG A 353 -14.33 -8.13 -11.23
CA ARG A 353 -14.08 -9.34 -12.00
C ARG A 353 -13.23 -10.32 -11.21
N LEU A 354 -13.46 -11.60 -11.40
CA LEU A 354 -12.63 -12.71 -10.90
C LEU A 354 -11.78 -13.29 -12.04
N ALA A 355 -12.34 -13.27 -13.26
CA ALA A 355 -11.63 -13.69 -14.47
C ALA A 355 -10.45 -12.77 -14.76
N GLY A 356 -9.24 -13.31 -14.74
CA GLY A 356 -8.01 -12.57 -14.98
C GLY A 356 -7.69 -11.49 -13.95
N ASN A 357 -8.24 -11.58 -12.75
CA ASN A 357 -7.92 -10.67 -11.66
C ASN A 357 -6.53 -11.00 -11.07
N PRO A 358 -5.57 -10.07 -11.03
CA PRO A 358 -4.23 -10.31 -10.48
C PRO A 358 -4.24 -10.90 -9.06
N ALA A 359 -5.13 -10.44 -8.19
CA ALA A 359 -5.23 -10.95 -6.82
C ALA A 359 -5.73 -12.41 -6.78
N VAL A 360 -6.62 -12.81 -7.71
CA VAL A 360 -7.07 -14.21 -7.85
C VAL A 360 -5.93 -15.10 -8.34
N LEU A 361 -5.08 -14.58 -9.22
CA LEU A 361 -3.94 -15.30 -9.80
C LEU A 361 -2.67 -15.28 -8.94
N ALA A 362 -2.67 -14.47 -7.89
CA ALA A 362 -1.51 -14.32 -7.00
C ALA A 362 -1.05 -15.65 -6.40
N PRO A 363 0.25 -15.81 -6.11
CA PRO A 363 0.79 -17.04 -5.54
C PRO A 363 0.24 -17.32 -4.13
N GLN A 364 -0.06 -16.28 -3.38
CA GLN A 364 -0.59 -16.37 -2.02
C GLN A 364 -2.11 -16.11 -1.98
N THR A 365 -2.82 -16.93 -1.23
CA THR A 365 -4.29 -16.91 -1.16
C THR A 365 -4.85 -16.32 0.12
N THR A 366 -3.99 -15.84 1.02
CA THR A 366 -4.38 -15.33 2.34
C THR A 366 -5.43 -14.22 2.23
N SER A 367 -5.25 -13.26 1.30
CA SER A 367 -6.24 -12.20 1.06
C SER A 367 -7.59 -12.72 0.56
N LEU A 368 -7.59 -13.75 -0.29
CA LEU A 368 -8.83 -14.35 -0.78
C LEU A 368 -9.58 -15.08 0.33
N VAL A 369 -8.85 -15.81 1.18
CA VAL A 369 -9.43 -16.47 2.35
C VAL A 369 -9.99 -15.43 3.32
N ARG A 370 -9.21 -14.38 3.60
CA ARG A 370 -9.62 -13.31 4.52
C ARG A 370 -10.91 -12.61 4.03
N LEU A 371 -11.02 -12.33 2.73
CA LEU A 371 -12.24 -11.78 2.14
C LEU A 371 -13.45 -12.71 2.30
N LEU A 372 -13.27 -14.03 2.23
CA LEU A 372 -14.38 -14.96 2.48
C LEU A 372 -14.75 -15.02 3.97
N VAL A 373 -13.78 -14.90 4.86
CA VAL A 373 -14.00 -14.99 6.32
C VAL A 373 -14.57 -13.69 6.88
N GLU A 374 -13.97 -12.55 6.57
CA GLU A 374 -14.35 -11.25 7.15
C GLU A 374 -15.36 -10.49 6.30
N GLY A 375 -15.42 -10.79 5.00
CA GLY A 375 -16.05 -9.91 4.03
C GLY A 375 -15.17 -8.71 3.72
N GLY A 376 -15.79 -7.65 3.22
CA GLY A 376 -15.09 -6.39 2.93
C GLY A 376 -16.01 -5.36 2.33
N ALA A 377 -15.50 -4.14 2.17
CA ALA A 377 -16.19 -3.07 1.46
C ALA A 377 -15.24 -2.45 0.44
N SER A 378 -15.78 -2.00 -0.69
CA SER A 378 -15.02 -1.15 -1.62
C SER A 378 -14.86 0.25 -1.04
N PRO A 379 -13.85 1.03 -1.47
CA PRO A 379 -13.62 2.36 -0.98
C PRO A 379 -14.83 3.29 -1.12
N HIS A 380 -14.92 4.25 -0.20
CA HIS A 380 -15.78 5.42 -0.30
C HIS A 380 -14.93 6.62 -0.70
N THR A 381 -15.03 7.08 -1.94
CA THR A 381 -14.23 8.18 -2.48
C THR A 381 -15.12 9.28 -3.06
N GLU A 382 -14.58 10.51 -3.17
CA GLU A 382 -15.31 11.66 -3.65
C GLU A 382 -15.81 11.49 -5.10
N SER A 383 -15.03 10.83 -5.95
CA SER A 383 -15.31 10.66 -7.38
C SER A 383 -15.69 9.23 -7.79
N GLY A 384 -15.67 8.30 -6.84
CA GLY A 384 -15.94 6.89 -7.11
C GLY A 384 -17.41 6.50 -7.03
N PRO A 385 -17.74 5.27 -7.44
CA PRO A 385 -19.08 4.74 -7.26
C PRO A 385 -19.37 4.51 -5.77
N PRO A 386 -20.67 4.41 -5.39
CA PRO A 386 -21.03 4.10 -4.01
C PRO A 386 -20.39 2.80 -3.52
N SER A 387 -19.83 2.83 -2.31
CA SER A 387 -19.22 1.66 -1.68
C SER A 387 -20.17 0.46 -1.63
N ARG A 388 -19.65 -0.73 -1.89
CA ARG A 388 -20.37 -2.00 -1.88
C ARG A 388 -19.71 -2.98 -0.93
N LYS A 389 -20.54 -3.73 -0.21
CA LYS A 389 -20.08 -4.75 0.73
C LYS A 389 -20.06 -6.13 0.09
N MET A 390 -18.97 -6.87 0.28
CA MET A 390 -18.91 -8.30 0.14
C MET A 390 -19.21 -8.91 1.52
N PRO A 391 -20.23 -9.79 1.66
CA PRO A 391 -20.57 -10.36 2.96
C PRO A 391 -19.49 -11.36 3.43
N SER A 392 -19.42 -11.56 4.74
CA SER A 392 -18.69 -12.70 5.32
C SER A 392 -19.41 -14.02 5.00
N PHE A 393 -18.61 -15.05 4.78
CA PHE A 393 -19.07 -16.43 4.59
C PHE A 393 -18.53 -17.35 5.68
N ALA A 394 -18.00 -16.81 6.78
CA ALA A 394 -17.40 -17.59 7.88
C ALA A 394 -18.37 -18.63 8.46
N ASP A 395 -19.65 -18.24 8.63
CA ASP A 395 -20.71 -19.09 9.19
C ASP A 395 -21.48 -19.91 8.13
N LYS A 396 -21.16 -19.70 6.83
CA LYS A 396 -21.88 -20.32 5.72
C LYS A 396 -21.08 -21.39 5.01
N LEU A 397 -19.75 -21.27 5.04
CA LEU A 397 -18.84 -22.16 4.33
C LEU A 397 -17.80 -22.73 5.31
N THR A 398 -17.63 -24.03 5.24
CA THR A 398 -16.53 -24.75 5.91
C THR A 398 -15.18 -24.38 5.27
N SER A 399 -14.08 -24.70 5.92
CA SER A 399 -12.74 -24.50 5.33
C SER A 399 -12.54 -25.32 4.05
N GLU A 400 -13.16 -26.49 3.96
CA GLU A 400 -13.12 -27.31 2.74
C GLU A 400 -13.89 -26.67 1.60
N GLU A 401 -15.11 -26.20 1.84
CA GLU A 401 -15.93 -25.51 0.82
C GLU A 401 -15.28 -24.21 0.36
N MET A 402 -14.64 -23.45 1.27
CA MET A 402 -13.84 -22.28 0.89
C MET A 402 -12.66 -22.66 -0.02
N ALA A 403 -11.95 -23.73 0.30
CA ALA A 403 -10.86 -24.23 -0.54
C ALA A 403 -11.36 -24.67 -1.94
N GLN A 404 -12.49 -25.36 -2.00
CA GLN A 404 -13.11 -25.79 -3.26
C GLN A 404 -13.54 -24.60 -4.12
N VAL A 405 -14.25 -23.61 -3.56
CA VAL A 405 -14.71 -22.44 -4.35
C VAL A 405 -13.54 -21.55 -4.77
N LEU A 406 -12.52 -21.37 -3.94
CA LEU A 406 -11.32 -20.61 -4.31
C LEU A 406 -10.53 -21.34 -5.41
N THR A 407 -10.37 -22.65 -5.32
CA THR A 407 -9.74 -23.46 -6.37
C THR A 407 -10.53 -23.38 -7.68
N PHE A 408 -11.86 -23.43 -7.61
CA PHE A 408 -12.73 -23.26 -8.77
C PHE A 408 -12.51 -21.89 -9.43
N ILE A 409 -12.58 -20.79 -8.67
CA ILE A 409 -12.38 -19.42 -9.15
C ILE A 409 -10.99 -19.25 -9.80
N ARG A 410 -9.97 -19.83 -9.19
CA ARG A 410 -8.58 -19.77 -9.67
C ARG A 410 -8.30 -20.59 -10.92
N ASN A 411 -9.24 -21.47 -11.33
CA ASN A 411 -9.09 -22.40 -12.47
C ASN A 411 -10.31 -22.38 -13.41
N THR A 412 -11.01 -21.25 -13.48
CA THR A 412 -12.19 -21.06 -14.34
C THR A 412 -12.01 -19.78 -15.16
N TRP A 413 -12.75 -19.62 -16.26
CA TRP A 413 -12.74 -18.47 -17.18
C TRP A 413 -11.39 -18.15 -17.81
N GLY A 414 -10.47 -19.09 -17.86
CA GLY A 414 -9.12 -18.90 -18.35
C GLY A 414 -8.10 -18.58 -17.26
N ASN A 415 -8.51 -18.49 -16.02
CA ASN A 415 -7.59 -18.49 -14.88
C ASN A 415 -6.91 -19.87 -14.78
N ALA A 416 -5.60 -19.86 -14.53
CA ALA A 416 -4.82 -21.05 -14.22
C ALA A 416 -3.80 -20.69 -13.13
N ALA A 417 -4.16 -21.02 -11.89
CA ALA A 417 -3.32 -20.79 -10.71
C ALA A 417 -3.39 -22.01 -9.77
N PRO A 418 -2.40 -22.20 -8.89
CA PRO A 418 -2.36 -23.34 -8.00
C PRO A 418 -3.65 -23.49 -7.17
N PRO A 419 -4.10 -24.71 -6.91
CA PRO A 419 -5.29 -24.95 -6.08
C PRO A 419 -5.05 -24.47 -4.64
N VAL A 420 -6.14 -24.21 -3.95
CA VAL A 420 -6.14 -23.83 -2.51
C VAL A 420 -6.44 -25.07 -1.70
N SER A 421 -5.61 -25.38 -0.72
CA SER A 421 -5.85 -26.50 0.18
C SER A 421 -6.71 -26.12 1.38
N THR A 422 -7.45 -27.09 1.95
CA THR A 422 -8.19 -26.91 3.21
C THR A 422 -7.23 -26.48 4.35
N ARG A 423 -5.99 -26.95 4.32
CA ARG A 423 -4.96 -26.56 5.30
C ARG A 423 -4.64 -25.07 5.21
N ASP A 424 -4.48 -24.53 4.00
CA ASP A 424 -4.19 -23.10 3.80
C ASP A 424 -5.32 -22.24 4.33
N VAL A 425 -6.58 -22.65 4.05
CA VAL A 425 -7.77 -21.96 4.57
C VAL A 425 -7.83 -22.02 6.09
N THR A 426 -7.62 -23.19 6.69
CA THR A 426 -7.65 -23.35 8.15
C THR A 426 -6.57 -22.53 8.83
N SER A 427 -5.35 -22.52 8.27
CA SER A 427 -4.23 -21.74 8.78
C SER A 427 -4.52 -20.24 8.73
N ALA A 428 -5.05 -19.76 7.58
CA ALA A 428 -5.40 -18.35 7.42
C ALA A 428 -6.53 -17.93 8.37
N ARG A 429 -7.60 -18.73 8.51
CA ARG A 429 -8.67 -18.47 9.49
C ARG A 429 -8.14 -18.35 10.92
N SER A 430 -7.24 -19.25 11.32
CA SER A 430 -6.65 -19.22 12.67
C SER A 430 -5.75 -17.99 12.90
N ALA A 431 -5.12 -17.45 11.85
CA ALA A 431 -4.30 -16.25 11.93
C ALA A 431 -5.14 -14.96 12.04
N ILE A 432 -6.31 -14.93 11.40
CA ILE A 432 -7.25 -13.79 11.40
C ILE A 432 -7.88 -13.61 12.81
N HIS A 433 -8.09 -14.69 13.55
CA HIS A 433 -8.75 -14.66 14.87
C HIS A 433 -7.77 -14.46 16.05
N LYS A 434 -6.48 -14.24 15.79
CA LYS A 434 -5.46 -13.94 16.79
C LYS A 434 -5.14 -12.46 16.84
#